data_7b4348f8df28cd9cfdcd97279971aab7
#
_entry.id   7b4348f8df28cd9cfdcd97279971aab7
#
_cell.length_a   1.000
_cell.length_b   1.000
_cell.length_c   1.000
_cell.angle_alpha   90.00
_cell.angle_beta   90.00
_cell.angle_gamma   90.00
#
_symmetry.space_group_name_H-M   'P 1'
#
loop_
_entity.id
_entity.type
_entity.pdbx_description
1 polymer ?
#
loop_
_entity_poly.entity_id
_entity_poly.type
_entity_poly.pdbx_seq_one_letter_code
_entity_poly.pdbx_strand_id
1 'polypeptide(L)'
;MKLSTAQRGALLTILGATCWGISGVLGEYLLNVSKINSMWVISSRMFYAGLILITLLFFKDKTDLFRVFKNKKDIIRLINFSFFGLLICQGTYFLAIKYTNAGMATVIQFTGPVMIMAFYCIVNRRAPIPREVIAITASLFGVVLMATHLDFSKLNISSVGLFW
;
A
#
# COMPACT_ATOMS: atom_id res chain seq x y z
N MET A 1 10.63 -27.95 -11.99
CA MET A 1 9.43 -27.34 -12.63
C MET A 1 9.66 -25.84 -12.79
N LYS A 2 9.69 -25.30 -14.03
CA LYS A 2 9.79 -23.84 -14.23
C LYS A 2 8.41 -23.24 -14.05
N LEU A 3 8.24 -22.39 -13.04
CA LEU A 3 6.99 -21.65 -12.82
C LEU A 3 6.68 -20.77 -14.05
N SER A 4 5.42 -20.72 -14.47
CA SER A 4 4.97 -19.79 -15.51
C SER A 4 5.11 -18.33 -15.05
N THR A 5 5.18 -17.39 -15.98
CA THR A 5 5.29 -15.95 -15.64
C THR A 5 4.12 -15.50 -14.75
N ALA A 6 2.91 -16.00 -15.01
CA ALA A 6 1.72 -15.72 -14.19
C ALA A 6 1.86 -16.26 -12.76
N GLN A 7 2.36 -17.50 -12.60
CA GLN A 7 2.58 -18.10 -11.28
C GLN A 7 3.66 -17.35 -10.47
N ARG A 8 4.74 -16.92 -11.13
CA ARG A 8 5.76 -16.08 -10.49
C ARG A 8 5.18 -14.73 -10.05
N GLY A 9 4.37 -14.10 -10.90
CA GLY A 9 3.68 -12.85 -10.55
C GLY A 9 2.77 -13.02 -9.35
N ALA A 10 1.94 -14.07 -9.33
CA ALA A 10 1.06 -14.36 -8.20
C ALA A 10 1.84 -14.60 -6.90
N LEU A 11 2.92 -15.38 -6.95
CA LEU A 11 3.77 -15.65 -5.78
C LEU A 11 4.41 -14.37 -5.22
N LEU A 12 4.94 -13.53 -6.09
CA LEU A 12 5.53 -12.24 -5.69
C LEU A 12 4.49 -11.30 -5.09
N THR A 13 3.26 -11.30 -5.61
CA THR A 13 2.14 -10.51 -5.07
C THR A 13 1.76 -10.99 -3.67
N ILE A 14 1.64 -12.31 -3.46
CA ILE A 14 1.33 -12.89 -2.15
C ILE A 14 2.43 -12.53 -1.14
N LEU A 15 3.70 -12.71 -1.50
CA LEU A 15 4.83 -12.36 -0.63
C LEU A 15 4.83 -10.87 -0.29
N GLY A 16 4.62 -10.00 -1.28
CA GLY A 16 4.55 -8.55 -1.07
C GLY A 16 3.39 -8.16 -0.15
N ALA A 17 2.20 -8.74 -0.35
CA ALA A 17 1.04 -8.49 0.50
C ALA A 17 1.26 -8.97 1.94
N THR A 18 1.88 -10.12 2.13
CA THR A 18 2.22 -10.65 3.47
C THR A 18 3.22 -9.74 4.18
N CYS A 19 4.28 -9.32 3.50
CA CYS A 19 5.26 -8.37 4.06
C CYS A 19 4.60 -7.04 4.42
N TRP A 20 3.68 -6.56 3.60
CA TRP A 20 2.93 -5.31 3.88
C TRP A 20 2.05 -5.46 5.11
N GLY A 21 1.29 -6.57 5.23
CA GLY A 21 0.46 -6.86 6.40
C GLY A 21 1.27 -6.92 7.70
N ILE A 22 2.38 -7.67 7.71
CA ILE A 22 3.30 -7.73 8.87
C ILE A 22 3.79 -6.34 9.24
N SER A 23 4.16 -5.54 8.24
CA SER A 23 4.64 -4.18 8.45
C SER A 23 3.57 -3.24 9.01
N GLY A 24 2.28 -3.46 8.67
CA GLY A 24 1.15 -2.73 9.25
C GLY A 24 0.99 -3.01 10.74
N VAL A 25 1.01 -4.28 11.13
CA VAL A 25 0.91 -4.71 12.54
C VAL A 25 2.09 -4.20 13.38
N LEU A 26 3.31 -4.30 12.85
CA LEU A 26 4.49 -3.73 13.52
C LEU A 26 4.38 -2.20 13.66
N GLY A 27 3.86 -1.52 12.63
CA GLY A 27 3.60 -0.08 12.67
C GLY A 27 2.59 0.28 13.76
N GLU A 28 1.49 -0.45 13.88
CA GLU A 28 0.49 -0.26 14.94
C GLU A 28 1.12 -0.43 16.33
N TYR A 29 1.89 -1.48 16.54
CA TYR A 29 2.60 -1.70 17.79
C TYR A 29 3.53 -0.53 18.16
N LEU A 30 4.33 -0.04 17.19
CA LEU A 30 5.24 1.07 17.40
C LEU A 30 4.52 2.39 17.70
N LEU A 31 3.37 2.63 17.08
CA LEU A 31 2.61 3.86 17.28
C LEU A 31 1.78 3.85 18.57
N ASN A 32 1.08 2.74 18.85
CA ASN A 32 0.07 2.69 19.89
C ASN A 32 0.64 2.17 21.21
N VAL A 33 1.55 1.20 21.17
CA VAL A 33 2.17 0.62 22.38
C VAL A 33 3.45 1.35 22.75
N SER A 34 4.38 1.48 21.80
CA SER A 34 5.68 2.14 22.04
C SER A 34 5.60 3.66 21.95
N LYS A 35 4.47 4.23 21.49
CA LYS A 35 4.20 5.67 21.36
C LYS A 35 5.27 6.43 20.57
N ILE A 36 5.89 5.77 19.61
CA ILE A 36 6.90 6.37 18.73
C ILE A 36 6.21 7.34 17.76
N ASN A 37 6.87 8.44 17.44
CA ASN A 37 6.32 9.43 16.51
C ASN A 37 6.10 8.81 15.10
N SER A 38 4.91 9.03 14.56
CA SER A 38 4.51 8.51 13.24
C SER A 38 5.50 8.90 12.12
N MET A 39 5.99 10.14 12.14
CA MET A 39 6.95 10.63 11.14
C MET A 39 8.28 9.86 11.21
N TRP A 40 8.73 9.50 12.41
CA TRP A 40 9.94 8.70 12.57
C TRP A 40 9.77 7.28 12.00
N VAL A 41 8.64 6.65 12.28
CA VAL A 41 8.31 5.29 11.77
C VAL A 41 8.23 5.31 10.24
N ILE A 42 7.56 6.31 9.64
CA ILE A 42 7.43 6.44 8.19
C ILE A 42 8.81 6.65 7.55
N SER A 43 9.57 7.62 8.07
CA SER A 43 10.89 7.97 7.52
C SER A 43 11.86 6.82 7.57
N SER A 44 11.93 6.10 8.69
CA SER A 44 12.80 4.93 8.84
C SER A 44 12.40 3.81 7.88
N ARG A 45 11.10 3.49 7.77
CA ARG A 45 10.61 2.48 6.82
C ARG A 45 10.99 2.82 5.38
N MET A 46 10.75 4.07 4.96
CA MET A 46 11.05 4.50 3.60
C MET A 46 12.55 4.49 3.32
N PHE A 47 13.35 4.91 4.31
CA PHE A 47 14.80 4.89 4.20
C PHE A 47 15.35 3.46 4.02
N TYR A 48 14.98 2.54 4.89
CA TYR A 48 15.46 1.15 4.80
C TYR A 48 14.92 0.43 3.57
N ALA A 49 13.66 0.63 3.20
CA ALA A 49 13.11 0.06 1.97
C ALA A 49 13.83 0.59 0.72
N GLY A 50 14.09 1.89 0.67
CA GLY A 50 14.84 2.52 -0.41
C GLY A 50 16.28 1.98 -0.49
N LEU A 51 16.96 1.84 0.65
CA LEU A 51 18.32 1.31 0.72
C LEU A 51 18.37 -0.14 0.20
N ILE A 52 17.45 -0.99 0.62
CA ILE A 52 17.35 -2.38 0.16
C ILE A 52 17.10 -2.43 -1.36
N LEU A 53 16.15 -1.63 -1.87
CA LEU A 53 15.83 -1.63 -3.30
C LEU A 53 17.01 -1.12 -4.14
N ILE A 54 17.69 -0.06 -3.72
CA ILE A 54 18.87 0.45 -4.41
C ILE A 54 19.98 -0.60 -4.41
N THR A 55 20.20 -1.27 -3.29
CA THR A 55 21.22 -2.32 -3.16
C THR A 55 20.90 -3.49 -4.09
N LEU A 56 19.65 -3.98 -4.10
CA LEU A 56 19.21 -5.06 -4.99
C LEU A 56 19.37 -4.67 -6.48
N LEU A 57 19.00 -3.44 -6.84
CA LEU A 57 19.10 -2.96 -8.19
C LEU A 57 20.57 -2.77 -8.62
N PHE A 58 21.42 -2.31 -7.71
CA PHE A 58 22.87 -2.17 -7.95
C PHE A 58 23.53 -3.50 -8.27
N PHE A 59 23.14 -4.59 -7.61
CA PHE A 59 23.65 -5.94 -7.90
C PHE A 59 23.04 -6.55 -9.18
N LYS A 60 21.82 -6.17 -9.55
CA LYS A 60 21.12 -6.72 -10.71
C LYS A 60 21.53 -6.01 -12.00
N ASP A 61 21.43 -4.70 -12.04
CA ASP A 61 21.77 -3.89 -13.22
C ASP A 61 22.10 -2.44 -12.83
N LYS A 62 23.40 -2.16 -12.77
CA LYS A 62 23.94 -0.83 -12.44
C LYS A 62 23.54 0.23 -13.47
N THR A 63 23.41 -0.16 -14.74
CA THR A 63 23.14 0.76 -15.85
C THR A 63 21.71 1.31 -15.76
N ASP A 64 20.74 0.48 -15.38
CA ASP A 64 19.35 0.90 -15.24
C ASP A 64 19.15 1.84 -14.03
N LEU A 65 19.91 1.63 -12.95
CA LEU A 65 19.86 2.51 -11.77
C LEU A 65 20.19 3.97 -12.13
N PHE A 66 21.25 4.18 -12.92
CA PHE A 66 21.68 5.53 -13.30
C PHE A 66 20.95 6.10 -14.52
N ARG A 67 20.22 5.27 -15.28
CA ARG A 67 19.47 5.69 -16.46
C ARG A 67 18.40 6.72 -16.15
N VAL A 68 17.74 6.59 -14.98
CA VAL A 68 16.70 7.52 -14.54
C VAL A 68 17.26 8.93 -14.37
N PHE A 69 18.51 9.06 -13.90
CA PHE A 69 19.16 10.36 -13.68
C PHE A 69 19.64 11.05 -14.98
N LYS A 70 19.66 10.35 -16.11
CA LYS A 70 20.04 10.93 -17.41
C LYS A 70 18.93 11.77 -18.05
N ASN A 71 17.67 11.58 -17.63
CA ASN A 71 16.53 12.27 -18.23
C ASN A 71 15.80 13.11 -17.17
N LYS A 72 15.78 14.43 -17.33
CA LYS A 72 15.08 15.36 -16.43
C LYS A 72 13.60 15.03 -16.24
N LYS A 73 12.92 14.54 -17.29
CA LYS A 73 11.50 14.15 -17.21
C LYS A 73 11.30 12.96 -16.27
N ASP A 74 12.20 12.00 -16.28
CA ASP A 74 12.11 10.82 -15.42
C ASP A 74 12.44 11.16 -13.96
N ILE A 75 13.38 12.09 -13.73
CA ILE A 75 13.65 12.63 -12.39
C ILE A 75 12.41 13.34 -11.83
N ILE A 76 11.75 14.20 -12.60
CA ILE A 76 10.55 14.91 -12.16
C ILE A 76 9.41 13.92 -11.86
N ARG A 77 9.22 12.91 -12.71
CA ARG A 77 8.24 11.85 -12.47
C ARG A 77 8.54 11.07 -11.20
N LEU A 78 9.80 10.73 -10.97
CA LEU A 78 10.24 10.03 -9.76
C LEU A 78 10.01 10.86 -8.51
N ILE A 79 10.35 12.15 -8.51
CA ILE A 79 10.11 13.07 -7.40
C ILE A 79 8.61 13.19 -7.12
N ASN A 80 7.78 13.42 -8.16
CA ASN A 80 6.33 13.50 -8.00
C ASN A 80 5.74 12.21 -7.45
N PHE A 81 6.16 11.06 -7.96
CA PHE A 81 5.71 9.75 -7.45
C PHE A 81 6.14 9.52 -6.00
N SER A 82 7.39 9.88 -5.66
CA SER A 82 7.90 9.71 -4.29
C SER A 82 7.16 10.61 -3.30
N PHE A 83 6.89 11.86 -3.66
CA PHE A 83 6.22 12.81 -2.77
C PHE A 83 4.72 12.56 -2.70
N PHE A 84 4.01 12.61 -3.82
CA PHE A 84 2.55 12.49 -3.85
C PHE A 84 2.08 11.03 -3.77
N GLY A 85 2.77 10.11 -4.44
CA GLY A 85 2.38 8.70 -4.45
C GLY A 85 2.77 7.95 -3.18
N LEU A 86 3.97 8.16 -2.67
CA LEU A 86 4.45 7.38 -1.53
C LEU A 86 4.36 8.14 -0.20
N LEU A 87 4.96 9.33 -0.09
CA LEU A 87 5.08 10.03 1.18
C LEU A 87 3.71 10.44 1.73
N ILE A 88 2.84 11.05 0.91
CA ILE A 88 1.51 11.46 1.34
C ILE A 88 0.65 10.23 1.64
N CYS A 89 0.62 9.24 0.75
CA CYS A 89 -0.16 8.02 0.94
C CYS A 89 0.25 7.25 2.21
N GLN A 90 1.54 7.07 2.43
CA GLN A 90 2.05 6.40 3.62
C GLN A 90 1.84 7.26 4.88
N GLY A 91 1.98 8.59 4.75
CA GLY A 91 1.74 9.52 5.85
C GLY A 91 0.31 9.46 6.35
N THR A 92 -0.67 9.57 5.45
CA THR A 92 -2.10 9.49 5.78
C THR A 92 -2.47 8.12 6.35
N TYR A 93 -1.96 7.03 5.77
CA TYR A 93 -2.18 5.67 6.28
C TYR A 93 -1.69 5.50 7.73
N PHE A 94 -0.48 5.94 8.05
CA PHE A 94 0.05 5.82 9.42
C PHE A 94 -0.63 6.76 10.40
N LEU A 95 -1.10 7.92 9.96
CA LEU A 95 -1.95 8.78 10.78
C LEU A 95 -3.31 8.14 11.04
N ALA A 96 -3.90 7.50 10.04
CA ALA A 96 -5.12 6.73 10.22
C ALA A 96 -4.92 5.59 11.25
N ILE A 97 -3.83 4.83 11.17
CA ILE A 97 -3.48 3.80 12.18
C ILE A 97 -3.39 4.39 13.59
N LYS A 98 -2.77 5.56 13.74
CA LYS A 98 -2.60 6.23 15.04
C LYS A 98 -3.94 6.57 15.69
N TYR A 99 -4.94 6.94 14.91
CA TYR A 99 -6.26 7.36 15.41
C TYR A 99 -7.31 6.26 15.37
N THR A 100 -7.00 5.11 14.74
CA THR A 100 -7.87 3.93 14.69
C THR A 100 -7.07 2.66 15.06
N ASN A 101 -6.89 1.78 14.10
CA ASN A 101 -6.02 0.60 14.15
C ASN A 101 -5.61 0.21 12.72
N ALA A 102 -4.64 -0.71 12.60
CA ALA A 102 -4.15 -1.13 11.28
C ALA A 102 -5.25 -1.77 10.42
N GLY A 103 -6.17 -2.52 11.03
CA GLY A 103 -7.28 -3.15 10.32
C GLY A 103 -8.21 -2.11 9.68
N MET A 104 -8.67 -1.11 10.45
CA MET A 104 -9.55 -0.05 9.96
C MET A 104 -8.87 0.83 8.91
N ALA A 105 -7.62 1.23 9.15
CA ALA A 105 -6.85 1.99 8.17
C ALA A 105 -6.73 1.23 6.84
N THR A 106 -6.55 -0.09 6.91
CA THR A 106 -6.48 -0.95 5.72
C THR A 106 -7.84 -1.06 5.02
N VAL A 107 -8.97 -1.18 5.75
CA VAL A 107 -10.32 -1.16 5.15
C VAL A 107 -10.54 0.13 4.36
N ILE A 108 -10.20 1.29 4.95
CA ILE A 108 -10.32 2.59 4.29
C ILE A 108 -9.44 2.65 3.04
N GLN A 109 -8.19 2.20 3.15
CA GLN A 109 -7.26 2.20 2.03
C GLN A 109 -7.73 1.30 0.87
N PHE A 110 -8.43 0.19 1.15
CA PHE A 110 -9.00 -0.69 0.13
C PHE A 110 -10.18 -0.09 -0.64
N THR A 111 -10.66 1.08 -0.28
CA THR A 111 -11.58 1.86 -1.14
C THR A 111 -10.85 2.40 -2.38
N GLY A 112 -9.53 2.57 -2.33
CA GLY A 112 -8.71 3.03 -3.45
C GLY A 112 -8.87 2.21 -4.74
N PRO A 113 -8.72 0.87 -4.73
CA PRO A 113 -8.97 0.03 -5.91
C PRO A 113 -10.37 0.20 -6.50
N VAL A 114 -11.39 0.41 -5.66
CA VAL A 114 -12.77 0.68 -6.11
C VAL A 114 -12.84 2.00 -6.87
N MET A 115 -12.24 3.05 -6.30
CA MET A 115 -12.20 4.38 -6.94
C MET A 115 -11.42 4.35 -8.25
N ILE A 116 -10.29 3.64 -8.28
CA ILE A 116 -9.48 3.47 -9.50
C ILE A 116 -10.29 2.75 -10.58
N MET A 117 -10.99 1.66 -10.22
CA MET A 117 -11.85 0.94 -11.16
C MET A 117 -12.96 1.83 -11.69
N ALA A 118 -13.66 2.55 -10.81
CA ALA A 118 -14.73 3.47 -11.19
C ALA A 118 -14.22 4.55 -12.15
N PHE A 119 -13.09 5.19 -11.80
CA PHE A 119 -12.44 6.18 -12.66
C PHE A 119 -12.09 5.61 -14.04
N TYR A 120 -11.50 4.41 -14.06
CA TYR A 120 -11.11 3.75 -15.31
C TYR A 120 -12.31 3.39 -16.17
N CYS A 121 -13.42 2.96 -15.58
CA CYS A 121 -14.67 2.70 -16.28
C CYS A 121 -15.28 3.98 -16.88
N ILE A 122 -15.26 5.09 -16.12
CA ILE A 122 -15.77 6.39 -16.57
C ILE A 122 -14.93 6.92 -17.74
N VAL A 123 -13.60 6.96 -17.58
CA VAL A 123 -12.69 7.50 -18.60
C VAL A 123 -12.75 6.70 -19.90
N ASN A 124 -12.80 5.38 -19.80
CA ASN A 124 -12.86 4.51 -20.97
C ASN A 124 -14.29 4.24 -21.47
N ARG A 125 -15.31 4.87 -20.83
CA ARG A 125 -16.73 4.67 -21.15
C ARG A 125 -17.13 3.18 -21.27
N ARG A 126 -16.55 2.33 -20.38
CA ARG A 126 -16.83 0.90 -20.34
C ARG A 126 -17.46 0.49 -19.01
N ALA A 127 -18.33 -0.51 -19.06
CA ALA A 127 -18.80 -1.15 -17.84
C ALA A 127 -17.67 -2.00 -17.20
N PRO A 128 -17.67 -2.16 -15.87
CA PRO A 128 -16.72 -3.05 -15.21
C PRO A 128 -16.94 -4.49 -15.64
N ILE A 129 -15.84 -5.22 -15.85
CA ILE A 129 -15.91 -6.64 -16.20
C ILE A 129 -16.29 -7.44 -14.94
N PRO A 130 -17.15 -8.47 -15.02
CA PRO A 130 -17.59 -9.24 -13.86
C PRO A 130 -16.45 -9.76 -12.98
N ARG A 131 -15.32 -10.12 -13.59
CA ARG A 131 -14.12 -10.57 -12.86
C ARG A 131 -13.52 -9.45 -11.99
N GLU A 132 -13.52 -8.21 -12.48
CA GLU A 132 -13.02 -7.04 -11.72
C GLU A 132 -13.93 -6.79 -10.51
N VAL A 133 -15.24 -6.85 -10.70
CA VAL A 133 -16.23 -6.68 -9.62
C VAL A 133 -16.06 -7.77 -8.56
N ILE A 134 -16.00 -9.04 -8.97
CA ILE A 134 -15.84 -10.17 -8.04
C ILE A 134 -14.53 -10.03 -7.26
N ALA A 135 -13.42 -9.69 -7.93
CA ALA A 135 -12.12 -9.54 -7.28
C ALA A 135 -12.13 -8.43 -6.22
N ILE A 136 -12.69 -7.27 -6.54
CA ILE A 136 -12.76 -6.14 -5.60
C ILE A 136 -13.71 -6.45 -4.44
N THR A 137 -14.88 -7.03 -4.72
CA THR A 137 -15.85 -7.40 -3.67
C THR A 137 -15.27 -8.45 -2.74
N ALA A 138 -14.61 -9.47 -3.27
CA ALA A 138 -13.94 -10.50 -2.47
C ALA A 138 -12.80 -9.91 -1.63
N SER A 139 -12.02 -8.97 -2.18
CA SER A 139 -10.94 -8.30 -1.45
C SER A 139 -11.49 -7.44 -0.31
N LEU A 140 -12.51 -6.62 -0.56
CA LEU A 140 -13.17 -5.79 0.46
C LEU A 140 -13.76 -6.67 1.57
N PHE A 141 -14.46 -7.73 1.20
CA PHE A 141 -15.04 -8.66 2.17
C PHE A 141 -13.96 -9.30 3.04
N GLY A 142 -12.86 -9.78 2.44
CA GLY A 142 -11.74 -10.36 3.17
C GLY A 142 -11.09 -9.38 4.15
N VAL A 143 -10.89 -8.12 3.74
CA VAL A 143 -10.31 -7.08 4.60
C VAL A 143 -11.27 -6.71 5.75
N VAL A 144 -12.56 -6.59 5.49
CA VAL A 144 -13.56 -6.32 6.54
C VAL A 144 -13.63 -7.46 7.55
N LEU A 145 -13.65 -8.71 7.09
CA LEU A 145 -13.61 -9.88 7.99
C LEU A 145 -12.37 -9.88 8.87
N MET A 146 -11.21 -9.57 8.28
CA MET A 146 -9.94 -9.51 9.01
C MET A 146 -9.93 -8.37 10.03
N ALA A 147 -10.40 -7.18 9.65
CA ALA A 147 -10.42 -6.00 10.51
C ALA A 147 -11.40 -6.14 11.69
N THR A 148 -12.51 -6.86 11.50
CA THR A 148 -13.55 -7.03 12.52
C THR A 148 -13.32 -8.26 13.40
N HIS A 149 -12.42 -9.18 13.03
CA HIS A 149 -12.32 -10.50 13.67
C HIS A 149 -13.68 -11.21 13.82
N LEU A 150 -14.59 -11.01 12.85
CA LEU A 150 -15.99 -11.46 12.86
C LEU A 150 -16.87 -10.77 13.93
N ASP A 151 -16.35 -9.78 14.63
CA ASP A 151 -17.09 -9.01 15.64
C ASP A 151 -17.29 -7.58 15.12
N PHE A 152 -18.42 -7.35 14.46
CA PHE A 152 -18.75 -6.06 13.84
C PHE A 152 -19.01 -4.94 14.88
N SER A 153 -19.18 -5.27 16.16
CA SER A 153 -19.31 -4.27 17.22
C SER A 153 -18.00 -3.53 17.52
N LYS A 154 -16.88 -4.07 17.07
CA LYS A 154 -15.53 -3.48 17.23
C LYS A 154 -15.15 -2.47 16.14
N LEU A 155 -16.02 -2.21 15.19
CA LEU A 155 -15.84 -1.16 14.19
C LEU A 155 -15.96 0.23 14.85
N ASN A 156 -14.96 0.60 15.59
CA ASN A 156 -14.88 1.95 16.15
C ASN A 156 -14.26 2.91 15.13
N ILE A 157 -15.13 3.53 14.33
CA ILE A 157 -14.72 4.48 13.31
C ILE A 157 -14.53 5.84 13.98
N SER A 158 -13.30 6.18 14.29
CA SER A 158 -12.95 7.54 14.70
C SER A 158 -13.12 8.49 13.52
N SER A 159 -13.90 9.57 13.69
CA SER A 159 -14.05 10.61 12.66
C SER A 159 -12.72 11.22 12.23
N VAL A 160 -11.76 11.34 13.16
CA VAL A 160 -10.41 11.81 12.88
C VAL A 160 -9.61 10.80 12.04
N GLY A 161 -9.75 9.50 12.34
CA GLY A 161 -9.10 8.44 11.56
C GLY A 161 -9.67 8.29 10.15
N LEU A 162 -10.94 8.60 9.96
CA LEU A 162 -11.59 8.60 8.63
C LEU A 162 -11.15 9.79 7.76
N PHE A 163 -10.79 10.91 8.40
CA PHE A 163 -10.29 12.10 7.69
C PHE A 163 -8.90 11.86 7.08
N TRP A 164 -8.03 11.09 7.74
CA TRP A 164 -6.70 10.74 7.26
C TRP A 164 -6.69 9.53 6.34
#